data_911bbb8888eb9d84611381d23344b27c
#
_entry.id   911bbb8888eb9d84611381d23344b27c
#
_cell.length_a   1.000
_cell.length_b   1.000
_cell.length_c   1.000
_cell.angle_alpha   90.00
_cell.angle_beta   90.00
_cell.angle_gamma   90.00
#
_symmetry.space_group_name_H-M   'P 1'
#
loop_
_entity.id
_entity.type
_entity.pdbx_description
1 polymer ?
#
loop_
_entity_poly.entity_id
_entity_poly.type
_entity_poly.pdbx_seq_one_letter_code
_entity_poly.pdbx_strand_id
1 'polypeptide(L)'
;MSVSVTEAKAKSKVLNEICNEVIEQIRPGAKEQAEVKALTELIITNLNSKAVEMGIDAHAISVGSTARNTWVSGEADIDIFIMFPVETSDQDLKEKGLALAKSVSDRYEERYASHPYIHAYFRFADREYEVDLVPCFAVKDPSRLKSAVDRTPFHNEYVIQRLSGSGLEDEVRLLKQFLRCFGIYGSEQRRKGFSGYLCELLILKYQSFISFLKHAAEWRYGERIDIEGHGKYRGDEPLIVIDPVDPKRNVAAAVSLYSFSRLIDAAREFLARPSHDFFQLKEPKPLSESEFRRIAKERGTAFVVVRFKAPEVVEDILFSQLRKAEISVRRLIERNDFVVYRSGVTVDADTDTDEAIMVFELLVWQLPAIKKHIGPPVTARRHAEKFKNKHSPPFLIEDGRYVVEVKRRYTDVVSLLKNELKSCSLGKHVSKAIEEGYEVSWIVETRFSTGIGLFFRDYFGYS
;
A
#
# COMPACT_ATOMS: atom_id res chain seq x y z
N MET A 1 11.09 12.47 -35.30
CA MET A 1 12.36 11.91 -35.82
C MET A 1 12.15 10.41 -35.97
N SER A 2 12.28 9.86 -37.17
CA SER A 2 12.15 8.41 -37.40
C SER A 2 13.42 7.73 -36.90
N VAL A 3 13.30 6.94 -35.83
CA VAL A 3 14.38 6.02 -35.39
C VAL A 3 14.62 5.04 -36.52
N SER A 4 15.88 4.83 -36.93
CA SER A 4 16.20 3.88 -38.01
C SER A 4 15.79 2.46 -37.57
N VAL A 5 15.32 1.62 -38.51
CA VAL A 5 14.93 0.23 -38.25
C VAL A 5 16.07 -0.55 -37.57
N THR A 6 17.32 -0.17 -37.86
CA THR A 6 18.54 -0.77 -37.27
C THR A 6 18.68 -0.42 -35.78
N GLU A 7 18.43 0.84 -35.40
CA GLU A 7 18.48 1.28 -33.98
C GLU A 7 17.38 0.64 -33.15
N ALA A 8 16.16 0.51 -33.71
CA ALA A 8 15.04 -0.16 -33.04
C ALA A 8 15.33 -1.66 -32.79
N LYS A 9 15.94 -2.35 -33.75
CA LYS A 9 16.35 -3.76 -33.62
C LYS A 9 17.49 -3.92 -32.59
N ALA A 10 18.51 -3.03 -32.61
CA ALA A 10 19.58 -3.06 -31.63
C ALA A 10 19.05 -2.85 -30.20
N LYS A 11 18.17 -1.89 -30.00
CA LYS A 11 17.54 -1.62 -28.71
C LYS A 11 16.66 -2.78 -28.20
N SER A 12 15.90 -3.41 -29.09
CA SER A 12 15.12 -4.60 -28.74
C SER A 12 16.01 -5.77 -28.30
N LYS A 13 17.16 -5.92 -28.92
CA LYS A 13 18.15 -6.95 -28.55
C LYS A 13 18.67 -6.73 -27.12
N VAL A 14 19.11 -5.50 -26.80
CA VAL A 14 19.60 -5.13 -25.46
C VAL A 14 18.52 -5.35 -24.39
N LEU A 15 17.27 -4.96 -24.64
CA LEU A 15 16.16 -5.20 -23.70
C LEU A 15 15.97 -6.68 -23.39
N ASN A 16 16.01 -7.54 -24.43
CA ASN A 16 15.86 -8.98 -24.26
C ASN A 16 17.06 -9.62 -23.54
N GLU A 17 18.29 -9.16 -23.83
CA GLU A 17 19.51 -9.64 -23.15
C GLU A 17 19.43 -9.35 -21.65
N ILE A 18 19.11 -8.11 -21.25
CA ILE A 18 18.94 -7.74 -19.85
C ILE A 18 17.85 -8.58 -19.18
N CYS A 19 16.69 -8.71 -19.83
CA CYS A 19 15.59 -9.51 -19.26
C CYS A 19 16.00 -10.97 -19.04
N ASN A 20 16.70 -11.60 -19.99
CA ASN A 20 17.16 -12.98 -19.88
C ASN A 20 18.17 -13.15 -18.72
N GLU A 21 19.13 -12.23 -18.59
CA GLU A 21 20.12 -12.27 -17.50
C GLU A 21 19.47 -12.07 -16.14
N VAL A 22 18.44 -11.21 -16.04
CA VAL A 22 17.66 -11.02 -14.82
C VAL A 22 16.85 -12.27 -14.50
N ILE A 23 16.20 -12.90 -15.48
CA ILE A 23 15.45 -14.16 -15.29
C ILE A 23 16.33 -15.24 -14.70
N GLU A 24 17.57 -15.41 -15.16
CA GLU A 24 18.50 -16.39 -14.62
C GLU A 24 18.76 -16.18 -13.11
N GLN A 25 18.69 -14.95 -12.62
CA GLN A 25 18.92 -14.62 -11.22
C GLN A 25 17.66 -14.77 -10.36
N ILE A 26 16.48 -14.43 -10.90
CA ILE A 26 15.22 -14.40 -10.13
C ILE A 26 14.36 -15.64 -10.28
N ARG A 27 14.66 -16.52 -11.24
CA ARG A 27 13.94 -17.80 -11.41
C ARG A 27 14.34 -18.77 -10.30
N PRO A 28 13.37 -19.40 -9.60
CA PRO A 28 13.69 -20.43 -8.63
C PRO A 28 14.43 -21.58 -9.27
N GLY A 29 15.55 -22.01 -8.66
CA GLY A 29 16.32 -23.15 -9.12
C GLY A 29 15.55 -24.48 -8.97
N ALA A 30 15.95 -25.51 -9.71
CA ALA A 30 15.29 -26.82 -9.68
C ALA A 30 15.21 -27.42 -8.26
N LYS A 31 16.27 -27.24 -7.44
CA LYS A 31 16.29 -27.69 -6.04
C LYS A 31 15.22 -26.97 -5.21
N GLU A 32 15.17 -25.63 -5.31
CA GLU A 32 14.21 -24.79 -4.58
C GLU A 32 12.76 -25.13 -4.98
N GLN A 33 12.51 -25.33 -6.27
CA GLN A 33 11.18 -25.75 -6.77
C GLN A 33 10.77 -27.12 -6.21
N ALA A 34 11.72 -28.07 -6.16
CA ALA A 34 11.46 -29.39 -5.62
C ALA A 34 11.19 -29.36 -4.11
N GLU A 35 11.93 -28.56 -3.35
CA GLU A 35 11.73 -28.35 -1.90
C GLU A 35 10.35 -27.73 -1.60
N VAL A 36 9.99 -26.65 -2.28
CA VAL A 36 8.68 -26.00 -2.12
C VAL A 36 7.54 -26.95 -2.47
N LYS A 37 7.67 -27.70 -3.56
CA LYS A 37 6.68 -28.70 -3.97
C LYS A 37 6.53 -29.81 -2.93
N ALA A 38 7.64 -30.40 -2.49
CA ALA A 38 7.62 -31.49 -1.52
C ALA A 38 7.03 -31.04 -0.16
N LEU A 39 7.40 -29.85 0.32
CA LEU A 39 6.82 -29.27 1.54
C LEU A 39 5.32 -29.02 1.39
N THR A 40 4.89 -28.44 0.28
CA THR A 40 3.47 -28.19 0.01
C THR A 40 2.65 -29.47 0.00
N GLU A 41 3.14 -30.52 -0.69
CA GLU A 41 2.48 -31.83 -0.75
C GLU A 41 2.44 -32.52 0.64
N LEU A 42 3.50 -32.38 1.44
CA LEU A 42 3.55 -32.89 2.81
C LEU A 42 2.49 -32.22 3.70
N ILE A 43 2.40 -30.89 3.66
CA ILE A 43 1.44 -30.14 4.48
C ILE A 43 0.00 -30.47 4.06
N ILE A 44 -0.28 -30.53 2.76
CA ILE A 44 -1.61 -30.90 2.23
C ILE A 44 -1.99 -32.31 2.69
N THR A 45 -1.07 -33.26 2.61
CA THR A 45 -1.30 -34.66 3.05
C THR A 45 -1.60 -34.70 4.54
N ASN A 46 -0.83 -33.98 5.35
CA ASN A 46 -1.03 -33.94 6.80
C ASN A 46 -2.38 -33.25 7.15
N LEU A 47 -2.74 -32.14 6.50
CA LEU A 47 -4.03 -31.47 6.70
C LEU A 47 -5.20 -32.40 6.38
N ASN A 48 -5.16 -33.10 5.23
CA ASN A 48 -6.21 -34.00 4.82
C ASN A 48 -6.33 -35.22 5.78
N SER A 49 -5.22 -35.75 6.26
CA SER A 49 -5.20 -36.84 7.24
C SER A 49 -5.77 -36.39 8.58
N LYS A 50 -5.38 -35.20 9.05
CA LYS A 50 -5.90 -34.61 10.30
C LYS A 50 -7.38 -34.27 10.20
N ALA A 51 -7.85 -33.80 9.05
CA ALA A 51 -9.28 -33.55 8.81
C ALA A 51 -10.11 -34.85 9.03
N VAL A 52 -9.64 -35.98 8.49
CA VAL A 52 -10.28 -37.29 8.70
C VAL A 52 -10.24 -37.71 10.18
N GLU A 53 -9.07 -37.62 10.84
CA GLU A 53 -8.92 -37.96 12.26
C GLU A 53 -9.83 -37.13 13.17
N MET A 54 -10.03 -35.83 12.86
CA MET A 54 -10.84 -34.92 13.61
C MET A 54 -12.34 -34.95 13.23
N GLY A 55 -12.71 -35.76 12.24
CA GLY A 55 -14.09 -35.82 11.73
C GLY A 55 -14.54 -34.50 11.07
N ILE A 56 -13.61 -33.76 10.49
CA ILE A 56 -13.86 -32.48 9.79
C ILE A 56 -13.99 -32.77 8.30
N ASP A 57 -15.13 -32.41 7.71
CA ASP A 57 -15.32 -32.47 6.25
C ASP A 57 -14.62 -31.25 5.61
N ALA A 58 -13.37 -31.42 5.27
CA ALA A 58 -12.55 -30.40 4.59
C ALA A 58 -11.41 -31.08 3.81
N HIS A 59 -10.91 -30.38 2.78
CA HIS A 59 -9.72 -30.80 2.04
C HIS A 59 -8.83 -29.59 1.74
N ALA A 60 -7.52 -29.82 1.63
CA ALA A 60 -6.54 -28.77 1.39
C ALA A 60 -6.12 -28.71 -0.08
N ILE A 61 -5.93 -27.49 -0.58
CA ILE A 61 -5.39 -27.22 -1.92
C ILE A 61 -4.28 -26.17 -1.85
N SER A 62 -3.29 -26.26 -2.75
CA SER A 62 -2.31 -25.20 -2.95
C SER A 62 -2.87 -24.12 -3.89
N VAL A 63 -2.65 -22.87 -3.54
CA VAL A 63 -3.00 -21.70 -4.33
C VAL A 63 -1.82 -20.71 -4.34
N GLY A 64 -2.01 -19.52 -4.83
CA GLY A 64 -0.98 -18.49 -4.76
C GLY A 64 0.12 -18.60 -5.81
N SER A 65 1.17 -17.86 -5.63
CA SER A 65 2.27 -17.75 -6.60
C SER A 65 3.09 -19.03 -6.73
N THR A 66 3.22 -19.80 -5.66
CA THR A 66 3.93 -21.09 -5.66
C THR A 66 3.19 -22.16 -6.46
N ALA A 67 1.85 -22.23 -6.32
CA ALA A 67 1.01 -23.13 -7.12
C ALA A 67 1.01 -22.76 -8.61
N ARG A 68 1.16 -21.49 -8.95
CA ARG A 68 1.18 -20.97 -10.33
C ARG A 68 2.56 -20.84 -10.94
N ASN A 69 3.60 -21.21 -10.18
CA ASN A 69 5.02 -21.07 -10.58
C ASN A 69 5.39 -19.65 -11.04
N THR A 70 4.90 -18.62 -10.32
CA THR A 70 5.18 -17.20 -10.64
C THR A 70 5.93 -16.47 -9.54
N TRP A 71 6.42 -17.18 -8.52
CA TRP A 71 7.19 -16.63 -7.41
C TRP A 71 8.65 -16.39 -7.81
N VAL A 72 9.31 -15.47 -7.11
CA VAL A 72 10.71 -15.09 -7.31
C VAL A 72 11.60 -15.90 -6.38
N SER A 73 12.78 -16.32 -6.83
CA SER A 73 13.72 -17.12 -6.01
C SER A 73 14.00 -16.44 -4.67
N GLY A 74 13.97 -17.25 -3.60
CA GLY A 74 14.13 -16.78 -2.22
C GLY A 74 12.86 -16.21 -1.57
N GLU A 75 11.74 -16.13 -2.29
CA GLU A 75 10.49 -15.51 -1.81
C GLU A 75 9.29 -16.44 -2.03
N ALA A 76 9.43 -17.68 -1.59
CA ALA A 76 8.39 -18.69 -1.70
C ALA A 76 7.37 -18.57 -0.55
N ASP A 77 6.39 -17.68 -0.71
CA ASP A 77 5.21 -17.66 0.16
C ASP A 77 4.27 -18.80 -0.26
N ILE A 78 4.04 -19.77 0.62
CA ILE A 78 3.20 -20.92 0.34
C ILE A 78 1.80 -20.66 0.87
N ASP A 79 0.82 -20.63 -0.03
CA ASP A 79 -0.59 -20.46 0.30
C ASP A 79 -1.30 -21.82 0.20
N ILE A 80 -1.87 -22.32 1.30
CA ILE A 80 -2.68 -23.53 1.34
C ILE A 80 -4.06 -23.20 1.86
N PHE A 81 -5.06 -23.48 1.03
CA PHE A 81 -6.46 -23.23 1.37
C PHE A 81 -7.13 -24.50 1.86
N ILE A 82 -7.82 -24.41 2.99
CA ILE A 82 -8.59 -25.47 3.62
C ILE A 82 -10.05 -25.28 3.22
N MET A 83 -10.49 -26.09 2.28
CA MET A 83 -11.78 -25.98 1.61
C MET A 83 -12.87 -26.69 2.40
N PHE A 84 -13.86 -25.98 2.90
CA PHE A 84 -15.03 -26.48 3.60
C PHE A 84 -16.26 -26.49 2.72
N PRO A 85 -17.21 -27.45 2.91
CA PRO A 85 -18.50 -27.39 2.22
C PRO A 85 -19.24 -26.08 2.44
N VAL A 86 -20.01 -25.63 1.43
CA VAL A 86 -20.74 -24.35 1.49
C VAL A 86 -21.79 -24.30 2.59
N GLU A 87 -22.26 -25.47 3.04
CA GLU A 87 -23.23 -25.65 4.11
C GLU A 87 -22.65 -25.44 5.52
N THR A 88 -21.31 -25.43 5.63
CA THR A 88 -20.61 -25.17 6.90
C THR A 88 -20.98 -23.76 7.42
N SER A 89 -21.22 -23.65 8.72
CA SER A 89 -21.47 -22.35 9.34
C SER A 89 -20.19 -21.50 9.38
N ASP A 90 -20.33 -20.16 9.39
CA ASP A 90 -19.19 -19.25 9.52
C ASP A 90 -18.40 -19.47 10.81
N GLN A 91 -19.09 -19.90 11.89
CA GLN A 91 -18.46 -20.22 13.15
C GLN A 91 -17.64 -21.51 13.04
N ASP A 92 -18.21 -22.58 12.48
CA ASP A 92 -17.51 -23.84 12.26
C ASP A 92 -16.33 -23.68 11.33
N LEU A 93 -16.45 -22.89 10.25
CA LEU A 93 -15.34 -22.59 9.35
C LEU A 93 -14.15 -21.99 10.13
N LYS A 94 -14.42 -21.01 10.99
CA LYS A 94 -13.37 -20.35 11.79
C LYS A 94 -12.80 -21.31 12.82
N GLU A 95 -13.62 -21.93 13.66
CA GLU A 95 -13.17 -22.75 14.78
C GLU A 95 -12.48 -24.03 14.29
N LYS A 96 -13.13 -24.79 13.41
CA LYS A 96 -12.58 -26.05 12.87
C LYS A 96 -11.41 -25.80 11.91
N GLY A 97 -11.50 -24.74 11.12
CA GLY A 97 -10.41 -24.34 10.20
C GLY A 97 -9.15 -23.96 10.95
N LEU A 98 -9.24 -23.12 11.98
CA LEU A 98 -8.11 -22.79 12.85
C LEU A 98 -7.59 -24.01 13.61
N ALA A 99 -8.48 -24.85 14.16
CA ALA A 99 -8.08 -26.07 14.88
C ALA A 99 -7.30 -27.02 13.97
N LEU A 100 -7.78 -27.22 12.74
CA LEU A 100 -7.11 -28.06 11.74
C LEU A 100 -5.77 -27.47 11.31
N ALA A 101 -5.68 -26.18 11.01
CA ALA A 101 -4.43 -25.51 10.66
C ALA A 101 -3.39 -25.59 11.80
N LYS A 102 -3.81 -25.36 13.05
CA LYS A 102 -2.94 -25.48 14.23
C LYS A 102 -2.46 -26.92 14.47
N SER A 103 -3.24 -27.93 14.10
CA SER A 103 -2.89 -29.33 14.32
C SER A 103 -1.69 -29.83 13.50
N VAL A 104 -1.31 -29.08 12.45
CA VAL A 104 -0.16 -29.41 11.58
C VAL A 104 0.99 -28.41 11.72
N SER A 105 0.90 -27.45 12.63
CA SER A 105 1.85 -26.33 12.77
C SER A 105 2.36 -26.24 14.21
N ASP A 106 3.66 -26.40 14.43
CA ASP A 106 4.28 -26.27 15.76
C ASP A 106 4.57 -24.80 16.12
N ARG A 107 4.87 -23.98 15.15
CA ARG A 107 5.15 -22.55 15.30
C ARG A 107 4.29 -21.74 14.34
N TYR A 108 3.43 -20.88 14.87
CA TYR A 108 2.49 -20.09 14.09
C TYR A 108 2.07 -18.79 14.77
N GLU A 109 1.49 -17.93 13.96
CA GLU A 109 0.77 -16.71 14.37
C GLU A 109 -0.66 -16.79 13.84
N GLU A 110 -1.63 -16.37 14.63
CA GLU A 110 -3.00 -16.19 14.15
C GLU A 110 -3.12 -14.79 13.54
N ARG A 111 -3.43 -14.73 12.25
CA ARG A 111 -3.63 -13.50 11.50
C ARG A 111 -5.08 -13.37 11.03
N TYR A 112 -5.45 -12.19 10.56
CA TYR A 112 -6.82 -11.89 10.15
C TYR A 112 -6.87 -11.22 8.77
N ALA A 113 -7.67 -11.79 7.87
CA ALA A 113 -8.04 -11.18 6.59
C ALA A 113 -9.57 -10.95 6.55
N SER A 114 -10.35 -11.67 5.73
CA SER A 114 -11.82 -11.68 5.84
C SER A 114 -12.31 -12.47 7.05
N HIS A 115 -11.52 -13.44 7.51
CA HIS A 115 -11.66 -14.23 8.73
C HIS A 115 -10.25 -14.63 9.23
N PRO A 116 -10.13 -15.16 10.46
CA PRO A 116 -8.83 -15.57 10.99
C PRO A 116 -8.24 -16.74 10.19
N TYR A 117 -6.91 -16.74 10.05
CA TYR A 117 -6.13 -17.79 9.41
C TYR A 117 -4.82 -17.99 10.18
N ILE A 118 -4.09 -19.05 9.87
CA ILE A 118 -2.80 -19.39 10.49
C ILE A 118 -1.67 -19.07 9.54
N HIS A 119 -0.77 -18.22 9.96
CA HIS A 119 0.54 -18.01 9.36
C HIS A 119 1.56 -18.87 10.10
N ALA A 120 2.03 -19.92 9.46
CA ALA A 120 2.86 -20.95 10.08
C ALA A 120 4.29 -20.93 9.52
N TYR A 121 5.23 -21.37 10.35
CA TYR A 121 6.64 -21.48 10.01
C TYR A 121 7.05 -22.94 9.99
N PHE A 122 7.43 -23.42 8.82
CA PHE A 122 7.85 -24.81 8.63
C PHE A 122 9.35 -24.89 8.33
N ARG A 123 10.05 -25.73 9.08
CA ARG A 123 11.45 -26.02 8.79
C ARG A 123 11.55 -27.23 7.88
N PHE A 124 12.10 -27.03 6.68
CA PHE A 124 12.25 -28.10 5.67
C PHE A 124 13.57 -27.94 4.93
N ALA A 125 14.34 -29.02 4.75
CA ALA A 125 15.61 -29.03 4.01
C ALA A 125 16.58 -27.89 4.40
N ASP A 126 16.76 -27.65 5.72
CA ASP A 126 17.62 -26.61 6.33
C ASP A 126 17.18 -25.16 6.09
N ARG A 127 15.96 -24.94 5.58
CA ARG A 127 15.35 -23.62 5.43
C ARG A 127 14.06 -23.51 6.24
N GLU A 128 13.70 -22.28 6.59
CA GLU A 128 12.39 -21.95 7.13
C GLU A 128 11.52 -21.38 6.02
N TYR A 129 10.29 -21.88 5.93
CA TYR A 129 9.28 -21.46 4.97
C TYR A 129 8.07 -20.88 5.69
N GLU A 130 7.55 -19.77 5.19
CA GLU A 130 6.31 -19.19 5.64
C GLU A 130 5.14 -19.79 4.85
N VAL A 131 4.10 -20.21 5.56
CA VAL A 131 2.94 -20.88 4.98
C VAL A 131 1.65 -20.30 5.54
N ASP A 132 0.81 -19.78 4.68
CA ASP A 132 -0.52 -19.33 5.05
C ASP A 132 -1.52 -20.48 4.90
N LEU A 133 -2.14 -20.88 6.02
CA LEU A 133 -3.16 -21.91 6.10
C LEU A 133 -4.53 -21.23 6.27
N VAL A 134 -5.29 -21.13 5.18
CA VAL A 134 -6.46 -20.26 5.09
C VAL A 134 -7.73 -21.08 4.92
N PRO A 135 -8.63 -21.13 5.93
CA PRO A 135 -9.95 -21.74 5.75
C PRO A 135 -10.77 -20.94 4.73
N CYS A 136 -11.54 -21.64 3.88
CA CYS A 136 -12.46 -21.01 2.95
C CYS A 136 -13.59 -21.95 2.55
N PHE A 137 -14.63 -21.42 1.90
CA PHE A 137 -15.72 -22.25 1.39
C PHE A 137 -15.41 -22.83 0.01
N ALA A 138 -15.73 -24.10 -0.22
CA ALA A 138 -15.64 -24.78 -1.50
C ALA A 138 -16.80 -24.35 -2.42
N VAL A 139 -16.82 -23.08 -2.82
CA VAL A 139 -17.86 -22.52 -3.69
C VAL A 139 -17.63 -23.00 -5.12
N LYS A 140 -18.70 -23.41 -5.80
CA LYS A 140 -18.64 -23.91 -7.20
C LYS A 140 -18.90 -22.82 -8.25
N ASP A 141 -19.48 -21.70 -7.85
CA ASP A 141 -19.88 -20.60 -8.72
C ASP A 141 -19.39 -19.26 -8.14
N PRO A 142 -18.48 -18.55 -8.85
CA PRO A 142 -17.93 -17.27 -8.36
C PRO A 142 -18.96 -16.17 -8.17
N SER A 143 -20.21 -16.34 -8.67
CA SER A 143 -21.30 -15.41 -8.36
C SER A 143 -21.91 -15.59 -6.96
N ARG A 144 -21.57 -16.68 -6.26
CA ARG A 144 -22.12 -17.09 -4.95
C ARG A 144 -21.08 -17.10 -3.84
N LEU A 145 -20.05 -16.30 -3.95
CA LEU A 145 -19.01 -16.16 -2.92
C LEU A 145 -19.61 -15.74 -1.58
N LYS A 146 -19.19 -16.37 -0.49
CA LYS A 146 -19.54 -16.00 0.88
C LYS A 146 -18.55 -15.01 1.48
N SER A 147 -17.29 -15.13 1.10
CA SER A 147 -16.21 -14.25 1.53
C SER A 147 -15.30 -13.84 0.37
N ALA A 148 -14.48 -12.82 0.57
CA ALA A 148 -13.49 -12.39 -0.43
C ALA A 148 -12.42 -13.46 -0.70
N VAL A 149 -12.12 -14.30 0.30
CA VAL A 149 -11.12 -15.36 0.24
C VAL A 149 -11.55 -16.50 -0.70
N ASP A 150 -12.85 -16.82 -0.75
CA ASP A 150 -13.41 -17.90 -1.60
C ASP A 150 -13.19 -17.69 -3.10
N ARG A 151 -12.77 -16.50 -3.49
CA ARG A 151 -12.44 -16.15 -4.89
C ARG A 151 -11.09 -16.70 -5.32
N THR A 152 -10.16 -16.89 -4.39
CA THR A 152 -8.77 -17.27 -4.68
C THR A 152 -8.63 -18.62 -5.42
N PRO A 153 -9.39 -19.68 -5.11
CA PRO A 153 -9.35 -20.90 -5.91
C PRO A 153 -9.69 -20.67 -7.39
N PHE A 154 -10.68 -19.84 -7.70
CA PHE A 154 -11.05 -19.52 -9.08
C PHE A 154 -9.95 -18.71 -9.79
N HIS A 155 -9.32 -17.74 -9.08
CA HIS A 155 -8.16 -17.02 -9.62
C HIS A 155 -7.02 -17.98 -9.93
N ASN A 156 -6.78 -18.92 -9.04
CA ASN A 156 -5.72 -19.92 -9.20
C ASN A 156 -5.95 -20.79 -10.43
N GLU A 157 -7.15 -21.31 -10.59
CA GLU A 157 -7.55 -22.13 -11.74
C GLU A 157 -7.45 -21.31 -13.06
N TYR A 158 -8.00 -20.09 -13.08
CA TYR A 158 -7.96 -19.21 -14.24
C TYR A 158 -6.53 -18.96 -14.75
N VAL A 159 -5.62 -18.65 -13.81
CA VAL A 159 -4.23 -18.33 -14.14
C VAL A 159 -3.46 -19.60 -14.56
N ILE A 160 -3.60 -20.71 -13.82
CA ILE A 160 -2.94 -21.98 -14.17
C ILE A 160 -3.30 -22.42 -15.58
N GLN A 161 -4.58 -22.40 -15.94
CA GLN A 161 -5.05 -22.80 -17.28
C GLN A 161 -4.41 -21.99 -18.41
N ARG A 162 -3.99 -20.73 -18.15
CA ARG A 162 -3.45 -19.80 -19.17
C ARG A 162 -1.95 -19.63 -19.13
N LEU A 163 -1.32 -19.79 -17.97
CA LEU A 163 0.13 -19.65 -17.82
C LEU A 163 0.87 -20.97 -18.01
N SER A 164 0.31 -22.11 -17.54
CA SER A 164 1.04 -23.37 -17.53
C SER A 164 1.55 -23.76 -18.91
N GLY A 165 2.87 -23.90 -19.03
CA GLY A 165 3.55 -24.25 -20.28
C GLY A 165 3.61 -23.17 -21.35
N SER A 166 3.18 -21.93 -21.01
CA SER A 166 3.23 -20.77 -21.93
C SER A 166 4.60 -20.09 -21.96
N GLY A 167 5.43 -20.29 -20.92
CA GLY A 167 6.70 -19.55 -20.69
C GLY A 167 6.48 -18.13 -20.16
N LEU A 168 5.24 -17.75 -19.87
CA LEU A 168 4.92 -16.41 -19.35
C LEU A 168 5.20 -16.27 -17.85
N GLU A 169 5.47 -17.36 -17.14
CA GLU A 169 5.80 -17.37 -15.71
C GLU A 169 7.02 -16.49 -15.41
N ASP A 170 8.02 -16.51 -16.29
CA ASP A 170 9.23 -15.69 -16.16
C ASP A 170 8.95 -14.20 -16.46
N GLU A 171 8.06 -13.93 -17.38
CA GLU A 171 7.60 -12.56 -17.67
C GLU A 171 6.87 -11.95 -16.46
N VAL A 172 6.10 -12.77 -15.73
CA VAL A 172 5.47 -12.36 -14.46
C VAL A 172 6.55 -12.08 -13.40
N ARG A 173 7.58 -12.92 -13.29
CA ARG A 173 8.71 -12.69 -12.36
C ARG A 173 9.43 -11.38 -12.65
N LEU A 174 9.72 -11.10 -13.93
CA LEU A 174 10.31 -9.82 -14.35
C LEU A 174 9.46 -8.64 -13.91
N LEU A 175 8.15 -8.70 -14.14
CA LEU A 175 7.24 -7.63 -13.74
C LEU A 175 7.22 -7.44 -12.22
N LYS A 176 7.12 -8.52 -11.45
CA LYS A 176 7.16 -8.46 -9.98
C LYS A 176 8.46 -7.85 -9.48
N GLN A 177 9.60 -8.30 -10.00
CA GLN A 177 10.91 -7.76 -9.62
C GLN A 177 11.05 -6.29 -9.97
N PHE A 178 10.65 -5.89 -11.16
CA PHE A 178 10.64 -4.50 -11.59
C PHE A 178 9.81 -3.62 -10.64
N LEU A 179 8.57 -4.01 -10.34
CA LEU A 179 7.69 -3.26 -9.46
C LEU A 179 8.22 -3.17 -8.01
N ARG A 180 8.92 -4.21 -7.53
CA ARG A 180 9.60 -4.21 -6.21
C ARG A 180 10.68 -3.16 -6.12
N CYS A 181 11.51 -3.05 -7.17
CA CYS A 181 12.59 -2.06 -7.21
C CYS A 181 12.09 -0.62 -7.16
N PHE A 182 10.84 -0.39 -7.57
CA PHE A 182 10.17 0.91 -7.46
C PHE A 182 9.25 1.05 -6.23
N GLY A 183 9.23 0.07 -5.34
CA GLY A 183 8.41 0.11 -4.13
C GLY A 183 6.90 0.09 -4.36
N ILE A 184 6.45 -0.38 -5.53
CA ILE A 184 5.04 -0.40 -5.95
C ILE A 184 4.49 -1.83 -6.17
N TYR A 185 5.20 -2.86 -5.75
CA TYR A 185 4.70 -4.23 -5.69
C TYR A 185 4.03 -4.49 -4.33
N GLY A 186 2.81 -5.00 -4.35
CA GLY A 186 1.98 -5.27 -3.17
C GLY A 186 0.73 -4.41 -3.13
N SER A 187 -0.39 -4.97 -2.62
CA SER A 187 -1.69 -4.29 -2.55
C SER A 187 -2.05 -3.80 -1.15
N GLU A 188 -1.19 -4.05 -0.17
CA GLU A 188 -1.34 -3.62 1.21
C GLU A 188 -1.45 -2.09 1.32
N GLN A 189 -2.16 -1.60 2.35
CA GLN A 189 -2.45 -0.17 2.53
C GLN A 189 -1.18 0.70 2.64
N ARG A 190 -0.07 0.14 3.07
CA ARG A 190 1.21 0.86 3.11
C ARG A 190 1.70 1.23 1.72
N ARG A 191 1.64 0.30 0.75
CA ARG A 191 2.19 0.46 -0.61
C ARG A 191 1.16 0.94 -1.62
N LYS A 192 -0.07 0.38 -1.58
CA LYS A 192 -1.14 0.67 -2.55
C LYS A 192 -0.66 0.48 -4.00
N GLY A 193 0.02 -0.63 -4.23
CA GLY A 193 0.66 -0.98 -5.49
C GLY A 193 -0.02 -2.14 -6.21
N PHE A 194 0.75 -2.87 -6.98
CA PHE A 194 0.32 -3.95 -7.86
C PHE A 194 0.44 -5.29 -7.12
N SER A 195 -0.68 -6.00 -6.94
CA SER A 195 -0.69 -7.34 -6.35
C SER A 195 -0.10 -8.38 -7.31
N GLY A 196 0.33 -9.54 -6.78
CA GLY A 196 0.84 -10.64 -7.59
C GLY A 196 -0.17 -11.11 -8.66
N TYR A 197 -1.44 -11.25 -8.28
CA TYR A 197 -2.52 -11.61 -9.22
C TYR A 197 -2.72 -10.55 -10.32
N LEU A 198 -2.63 -9.27 -9.99
CA LEU A 198 -2.67 -8.20 -10.99
C LEU A 198 -1.51 -8.32 -11.98
N CYS A 199 -0.30 -8.61 -11.51
CA CYS A 199 0.86 -8.82 -12.40
C CYS A 199 0.63 -9.98 -13.38
N GLU A 200 0.07 -11.08 -12.91
CA GLU A 200 -0.28 -12.23 -13.74
C GLU A 200 -1.29 -11.85 -14.83
N LEU A 201 -2.36 -11.14 -14.47
CA LEU A 201 -3.36 -10.67 -15.45
C LEU A 201 -2.77 -9.71 -16.49
N LEU A 202 -1.89 -8.81 -16.06
CA LEU A 202 -1.23 -7.87 -16.98
C LEU A 202 -0.33 -8.59 -17.98
N ILE A 203 0.43 -9.59 -17.53
CA ILE A 203 1.26 -10.41 -18.44
C ILE A 203 0.38 -11.27 -19.34
N LEU A 204 -0.68 -11.87 -18.86
CA LEU A 204 -1.65 -12.58 -19.70
C LEU A 204 -2.24 -11.68 -20.78
N LYS A 205 -2.52 -10.40 -20.48
CA LYS A 205 -3.02 -9.43 -21.45
C LYS A 205 -2.00 -9.04 -22.53
N TYR A 206 -0.77 -8.75 -22.10
CA TYR A 206 0.23 -8.17 -22.98
C TYR A 206 1.28 -9.16 -23.51
N GLN A 207 1.24 -10.41 -23.04
CA GLN A 207 2.02 -11.57 -23.50
C GLN A 207 3.54 -11.49 -23.25
N SER A 208 4.07 -10.37 -22.78
CA SER A 208 5.45 -10.26 -22.32
C SER A 208 5.65 -8.99 -21.48
N PHE A 209 6.68 -8.99 -20.64
CA PHE A 209 7.09 -7.84 -19.83
C PHE A 209 7.41 -6.61 -20.70
N ILE A 210 8.18 -6.78 -21.76
CA ILE A 210 8.52 -5.67 -22.66
C ILE A 210 7.30 -5.12 -23.39
N SER A 211 6.40 -6.00 -23.87
CA SER A 211 5.13 -5.57 -24.46
C SER A 211 4.27 -4.81 -23.45
N PHE A 212 4.18 -5.33 -22.22
CA PHE A 212 3.48 -4.66 -21.13
C PHE A 212 4.05 -3.25 -20.88
N LEU A 213 5.39 -3.11 -20.72
CA LEU A 213 6.00 -1.81 -20.46
C LEU A 213 5.76 -0.80 -21.59
N LYS A 214 5.81 -1.24 -22.86
CA LYS A 214 5.49 -0.38 -24.01
C LYS A 214 4.07 0.18 -23.95
N HIS A 215 3.11 -0.62 -23.54
CA HIS A 215 1.73 -0.16 -23.37
C HIS A 215 1.59 0.71 -22.11
N ALA A 216 2.18 0.28 -20.99
CA ALA A 216 2.14 1.03 -19.74
C ALA A 216 2.74 2.45 -19.86
N ALA A 217 3.79 2.61 -20.66
CA ALA A 217 4.41 3.91 -20.95
C ALA A 217 3.44 4.94 -21.59
N GLU A 218 2.37 4.44 -22.24
CA GLU A 218 1.36 5.26 -22.94
C GLU A 218 0.02 5.34 -22.18
N TRP A 219 -0.11 4.67 -21.03
CA TRP A 219 -1.34 4.67 -20.25
C TRP A 219 -1.77 6.07 -19.83
N ARG A 220 -3.07 6.24 -19.65
CA ARG A 220 -3.71 7.45 -19.13
C ARG A 220 -4.52 7.12 -17.88
N TYR A 221 -4.79 8.12 -17.06
CA TYR A 221 -5.66 7.95 -15.89
C TYR A 221 -7.03 7.42 -16.32
N GLY A 222 -7.48 6.38 -15.59
CA GLY A 222 -8.68 5.65 -15.95
C GLY A 222 -8.45 4.57 -17.02
N GLU A 223 -7.20 4.16 -17.25
CA GLU A 223 -6.87 3.05 -18.15
C GLU A 223 -7.69 1.81 -17.79
N ARG A 224 -8.23 1.16 -18.83
CA ARG A 224 -9.19 0.07 -18.66
C ARG A 224 -8.75 -1.18 -19.40
N ILE A 225 -8.58 -2.26 -18.65
CA ILE A 225 -8.20 -3.57 -19.16
C ILE A 225 -9.32 -4.56 -18.83
N ASP A 226 -9.86 -5.19 -19.87
CA ASP A 226 -10.87 -6.22 -19.77
C ASP A 226 -10.43 -7.39 -20.65
N ILE A 227 -9.95 -8.45 -20.01
CA ILE A 227 -9.36 -9.60 -20.71
C ILE A 227 -10.45 -10.44 -21.36
N GLU A 228 -11.57 -10.64 -20.68
CA GLU A 228 -12.67 -11.50 -21.09
C GLU A 228 -13.83 -10.72 -21.75
N GLY A 229 -13.74 -9.40 -21.86
CA GLY A 229 -14.77 -8.59 -22.50
C GLY A 229 -16.09 -8.47 -21.70
N HIS A 230 -16.01 -8.53 -20.38
CA HIS A 230 -17.20 -8.48 -19.51
C HIS A 230 -17.93 -7.13 -19.50
N GLY A 231 -17.20 -6.02 -19.62
CA GLY A 231 -17.73 -4.67 -19.77
C GLY A 231 -18.54 -4.09 -18.59
N LYS A 232 -18.63 -4.78 -17.45
CA LYS A 232 -19.62 -4.50 -16.40
C LYS A 232 -19.14 -3.58 -15.25
N TYR A 233 -17.83 -3.50 -15.00
CA TYR A 233 -17.32 -2.66 -13.91
C TYR A 233 -17.36 -1.18 -14.28
N ARG A 234 -17.81 -0.32 -13.35
CA ARG A 234 -17.80 1.14 -13.49
C ARG A 234 -17.15 1.74 -12.24
N GLY A 235 -16.03 2.41 -12.44
CA GLY A 235 -15.26 3.11 -11.40
C GLY A 235 -14.45 4.22 -12.05
N ASP A 236 -13.81 5.03 -11.20
CA ASP A 236 -12.98 6.18 -11.56
C ASP A 236 -11.54 6.04 -11.04
N GLU A 237 -11.14 4.81 -10.68
CA GLU A 237 -9.78 4.52 -10.23
C GLU A 237 -8.77 4.76 -11.36
N PRO A 238 -7.50 5.07 -11.00
CA PRO A 238 -6.44 5.35 -11.99
C PRO A 238 -6.22 4.21 -13.00
N LEU A 239 -6.40 2.96 -12.53
CA LEU A 239 -6.33 1.74 -13.32
C LEU A 239 -7.53 0.85 -13.02
N ILE A 240 -8.19 0.38 -14.05
CA ILE A 240 -9.29 -0.56 -13.95
C ILE A 240 -8.91 -1.84 -14.70
N VAL A 241 -8.72 -2.93 -13.95
CA VAL A 241 -8.52 -4.27 -14.51
C VAL A 241 -9.68 -5.13 -14.05
N ILE A 242 -10.59 -5.42 -14.98
CA ILE A 242 -11.79 -6.19 -14.68
C ILE A 242 -11.39 -7.62 -14.36
N ASP A 243 -11.84 -8.11 -13.21
CA ASP A 243 -11.54 -9.47 -12.76
C ASP A 243 -12.22 -10.49 -13.71
N PRO A 244 -11.44 -11.39 -14.34
CA PRO A 244 -11.99 -12.36 -15.28
C PRO A 244 -12.98 -13.34 -14.63
N VAL A 245 -12.89 -13.57 -13.32
CA VAL A 245 -13.78 -14.49 -12.60
C VAL A 245 -14.89 -13.79 -11.81
N ASP A 246 -14.73 -12.49 -11.53
CA ASP A 246 -15.73 -11.65 -10.87
C ASP A 246 -15.88 -10.30 -11.59
N PRO A 247 -16.72 -10.21 -12.62
CA PRO A 247 -16.85 -9.01 -13.47
C PRO A 247 -17.26 -7.73 -12.74
N LYS A 248 -17.67 -7.82 -11.48
CA LYS A 248 -18.04 -6.66 -10.65
C LYS A 248 -16.86 -6.09 -9.89
N ARG A 249 -15.69 -6.71 -9.97
CA ARG A 249 -14.49 -6.35 -9.22
C ARG A 249 -13.44 -5.72 -10.13
N ASN A 250 -12.79 -4.67 -9.62
CA ASN A 250 -11.53 -4.15 -10.16
C ASN A 250 -10.36 -4.79 -9.41
N VAL A 251 -9.53 -5.59 -10.08
CA VAL A 251 -8.32 -6.19 -9.48
C VAL A 251 -7.29 -5.13 -9.10
N ALA A 252 -7.27 -4.02 -9.83
CA ALA A 252 -6.36 -2.89 -9.59
C ALA A 252 -6.89 -1.86 -8.58
N ALA A 253 -8.00 -2.13 -7.86
CA ALA A 253 -8.62 -1.17 -6.94
C ALA A 253 -7.68 -0.65 -5.82
N ALA A 254 -6.66 -1.41 -5.44
CA ALA A 254 -5.66 -1.00 -4.47
C ALA A 254 -4.60 -0.04 -5.05
N VAL A 255 -4.44 0.00 -6.38
CA VAL A 255 -3.39 0.78 -7.05
C VAL A 255 -3.66 2.27 -6.89
N SER A 256 -2.79 2.96 -6.15
CA SER A 256 -2.88 4.40 -5.96
C SER A 256 -2.49 5.16 -7.24
N LEU A 257 -2.92 6.42 -7.32
CA LEU A 257 -2.48 7.31 -8.41
C LEU A 257 -0.95 7.46 -8.43
N TYR A 258 -0.29 7.44 -7.27
CA TYR A 258 1.17 7.44 -7.16
C TYR A 258 1.78 6.19 -7.82
N SER A 259 1.34 4.99 -7.41
CA SER A 259 1.87 3.73 -7.93
C SER A 259 1.63 3.57 -9.43
N PHE A 260 0.46 4.00 -9.90
CA PHE A 260 0.13 4.05 -11.33
C PHE A 260 1.06 4.98 -12.10
N SER A 261 1.26 6.21 -11.61
CA SER A 261 2.14 7.20 -12.26
C SER A 261 3.61 6.78 -12.22
N ARG A 262 4.06 6.17 -11.09
CA ARG A 262 5.43 5.67 -10.93
C ARG A 262 5.74 4.54 -11.90
N LEU A 263 4.78 3.64 -12.14
CA LEU A 263 4.92 2.60 -13.16
C LEU A 263 5.12 3.19 -14.57
N ILE A 264 4.28 4.18 -14.95
CA ILE A 264 4.39 4.82 -16.28
C ILE A 264 5.78 5.46 -16.46
N ASP A 265 6.24 6.19 -15.45
CA ASP A 265 7.53 6.86 -15.44
C ASP A 265 8.69 5.85 -15.54
N ALA A 266 8.69 4.83 -14.67
CA ALA A 266 9.68 3.76 -14.69
C ALA A 266 9.70 2.98 -16.01
N ALA A 267 8.55 2.71 -16.61
CA ALA A 267 8.45 2.06 -17.90
C ALA A 267 9.11 2.90 -19.02
N ARG A 268 8.86 4.20 -19.02
CA ARG A 268 9.48 5.14 -19.96
C ARG A 268 10.99 5.21 -19.77
N GLU A 269 11.47 5.30 -18.55
CA GLU A 269 12.88 5.34 -18.22
C GLU A 269 13.61 4.07 -18.67
N PHE A 270 13.09 2.89 -18.30
CA PHE A 270 13.67 1.61 -18.69
C PHE A 270 13.68 1.43 -20.21
N LEU A 271 12.57 1.73 -20.87
CA LEU A 271 12.51 1.65 -22.33
C LEU A 271 13.44 2.65 -23.01
N ALA A 272 13.71 3.81 -22.41
CA ALA A 272 14.66 4.79 -22.96
C ALA A 272 16.11 4.37 -22.75
N ARG A 273 16.47 3.91 -21.56
CA ARG A 273 17.82 3.57 -21.10
C ARG A 273 17.82 2.24 -20.34
N PRO A 274 17.76 1.09 -21.05
CA PRO A 274 17.75 -0.22 -20.40
C PRO A 274 19.01 -0.45 -19.56
N SER A 275 18.83 -0.91 -18.31
CA SER A 275 19.91 -1.25 -17.38
C SER A 275 19.43 -2.31 -16.39
N HIS A 276 20.35 -3.12 -15.88
CA HIS A 276 20.10 -4.07 -14.77
C HIS A 276 19.71 -3.36 -13.47
N ASP A 277 20.08 -2.11 -13.29
CA ASP A 277 19.74 -1.31 -12.09
C ASP A 277 18.24 -1.25 -11.82
N PHE A 278 17.40 -1.41 -12.84
CA PHE A 278 15.94 -1.42 -12.72
C PHE A 278 15.39 -2.68 -12.05
N PHE A 279 16.23 -3.72 -11.88
CA PHE A 279 15.87 -5.00 -11.25
C PHE A 279 16.66 -5.27 -9.97
N GLN A 280 17.54 -4.36 -9.56
CA GLN A 280 18.34 -4.48 -8.34
C GLN A 280 17.64 -3.78 -7.19
N LEU A 281 17.28 -4.55 -6.15
CA LEU A 281 16.83 -3.97 -4.89
C LEU A 281 18.02 -3.26 -4.25
N LYS A 282 17.96 -1.94 -4.23
CA LYS A 282 18.95 -1.13 -3.53
C LYS A 282 18.46 -0.97 -2.10
N GLU A 283 19.27 -1.35 -1.13
CA GLU A 283 18.99 -0.99 0.26
C GLU A 283 18.98 0.55 0.37
N PRO A 284 17.84 1.15 0.73
CA PRO A 284 17.77 2.59 0.84
C PRO A 284 18.65 3.04 2.01
N LYS A 285 19.67 3.86 1.74
CA LYS A 285 20.49 4.44 2.81
C LYS A 285 19.67 5.56 3.48
N PRO A 286 19.42 5.48 4.80
CA PRO A 286 18.71 6.53 5.51
C PRO A 286 19.45 7.86 5.38
N LEU A 287 18.73 8.96 5.27
CA LEU A 287 19.34 10.28 5.44
C LEU A 287 19.86 10.40 6.87
N SER A 288 21.06 10.94 7.02
CA SER A 288 21.54 11.36 8.32
C SER A 288 20.80 12.61 8.80
N GLU A 289 20.79 12.84 10.11
CA GLU A 289 20.20 14.05 10.67
C GLU A 289 20.87 15.33 10.11
N SER A 290 22.17 15.30 9.88
CA SER A 290 22.92 16.45 9.31
C SER A 290 22.50 16.74 7.85
N GLU A 291 22.30 15.72 7.04
CA GLU A 291 21.79 15.86 5.69
C GLU A 291 20.36 16.40 5.68
N PHE A 292 19.50 15.86 6.53
CA PHE A 292 18.13 16.36 6.70
C PHE A 292 18.13 17.84 7.08
N ARG A 293 18.92 18.25 8.11
CA ARG A 293 19.01 19.64 8.56
C ARG A 293 19.50 20.56 7.45
N ARG A 294 20.48 20.13 6.65
CA ARG A 294 20.96 20.88 5.49
C ARG A 294 19.85 21.09 4.46
N ILE A 295 19.16 20.01 4.07
CA ILE A 295 18.06 20.07 3.09
C ILE A 295 16.91 20.94 3.61
N ALA A 296 16.49 20.79 4.85
CA ALA A 296 15.42 21.58 5.46
C ALA A 296 15.77 23.10 5.46
N LYS A 297 17.04 23.42 5.78
CA LYS A 297 17.54 24.79 5.77
C LYS A 297 17.55 25.39 4.32
N GLU A 298 18.02 24.61 3.35
CA GLU A 298 18.03 25.03 1.94
C GLU A 298 16.61 25.26 1.40
N ARG A 299 15.64 24.47 1.85
CA ARG A 299 14.23 24.61 1.48
C ARG A 299 13.56 25.82 2.14
N GLY A 300 14.06 26.28 3.27
CA GLY A 300 13.46 27.38 4.05
C GLY A 300 12.06 27.03 4.58
N THR A 301 11.78 25.74 4.79
CA THR A 301 10.52 25.23 5.35
C THR A 301 10.73 24.70 6.77
N ALA A 302 9.64 24.53 7.52
CA ALA A 302 9.67 23.96 8.85
C ALA A 302 8.93 22.62 8.89
N PHE A 303 9.42 21.67 9.69
CA PHE A 303 8.82 20.35 9.84
C PHE A 303 8.32 20.17 11.28
N VAL A 304 7.01 20.04 11.44
CA VAL A 304 6.39 19.64 12.71
C VAL A 304 5.98 18.17 12.64
N VAL A 305 6.20 17.46 13.74
CA VAL A 305 5.85 16.06 13.90
C VAL A 305 4.87 15.86 15.04
N VAL A 306 3.98 14.90 14.86
CA VAL A 306 3.12 14.35 15.90
C VAL A 306 3.52 12.89 16.09
N ARG A 307 3.96 12.52 17.28
CA ARG A 307 4.39 11.17 17.65
C ARG A 307 3.49 10.58 18.72
N PHE A 308 3.19 9.31 18.61
CA PHE A 308 2.45 8.57 19.63
C PHE A 308 2.73 7.07 19.48
N LYS A 309 2.49 6.29 20.54
CA LYS A 309 2.65 4.83 20.50
C LYS A 309 1.76 4.25 19.37
N ALA A 310 2.34 3.45 18.48
CA ALA A 310 1.58 2.82 17.41
C ALA A 310 0.51 1.87 18.01
N PRO A 311 -0.74 1.95 17.55
CA PRO A 311 -1.76 0.98 17.95
C PRO A 311 -1.38 -0.45 17.56
N GLU A 312 -1.59 -1.41 18.46
CA GLU A 312 -1.38 -2.83 18.21
C GLU A 312 -2.51 -3.41 17.34
N VAL A 313 -2.46 -3.14 16.06
CA VAL A 313 -3.43 -3.60 15.05
C VAL A 313 -2.68 -3.97 13.77
N VAL A 314 -3.32 -4.74 12.90
CA VAL A 314 -2.73 -5.10 11.61
C VAL A 314 -2.35 -3.85 10.79
N GLU A 315 -1.25 -3.93 10.07
CA GLU A 315 -0.63 -2.81 9.36
C GLU A 315 -1.61 -2.07 8.43
N ASP A 316 -2.47 -2.79 7.74
CA ASP A 316 -3.49 -2.24 6.84
C ASP A 316 -4.50 -1.34 7.56
N ILE A 317 -4.92 -1.73 8.76
CA ILE A 317 -5.80 -0.90 9.60
C ILE A 317 -5.04 0.33 10.09
N LEU A 318 -3.81 0.14 10.56
CA LEU A 318 -2.96 1.21 11.07
C LEU A 318 -2.73 2.29 10.00
N PHE A 319 -2.18 1.93 8.84
CA PHE A 319 -1.88 2.90 7.79
C PHE A 319 -3.12 3.56 7.18
N SER A 320 -4.24 2.83 7.10
CA SER A 320 -5.52 3.41 6.69
C SER A 320 -5.96 4.53 7.64
N GLN A 321 -5.87 4.30 8.97
CA GLN A 321 -6.24 5.30 9.98
C GLN A 321 -5.23 6.43 10.08
N LEU A 322 -3.92 6.16 9.99
CA LEU A 322 -2.88 7.19 9.98
C LEU A 322 -3.07 8.19 8.84
N ARG A 323 -3.34 7.73 7.62
CA ARG A 323 -3.62 8.61 6.48
C ARG A 323 -4.89 9.43 6.66
N LYS A 324 -5.94 8.83 7.21
CA LYS A 324 -7.16 9.58 7.55
C LYS A 324 -6.89 10.66 8.59
N ALA A 325 -6.12 10.33 9.62
CA ALA A 325 -5.71 11.26 10.68
C ALA A 325 -4.86 12.40 10.09
N GLU A 326 -3.85 12.09 9.30
CA GLU A 326 -2.97 13.05 8.61
C GLU A 326 -3.79 14.06 7.78
N ILE A 327 -4.72 13.60 6.97
CA ILE A 327 -5.60 14.49 6.17
C ILE A 327 -6.45 15.38 7.09
N SER A 328 -6.96 14.86 8.19
CA SER A 328 -7.78 15.63 9.14
C SER A 328 -6.96 16.69 9.86
N VAL A 329 -5.75 16.33 10.29
CA VAL A 329 -4.81 17.25 10.97
C VAL A 329 -4.31 18.32 10.00
N ARG A 330 -3.97 17.96 8.77
CA ARG A 330 -3.63 18.92 7.72
C ARG A 330 -4.73 19.97 7.54
N ARG A 331 -5.99 19.54 7.46
CA ARG A 331 -7.14 20.46 7.37
C ARG A 331 -7.29 21.35 8.61
N LEU A 332 -6.95 20.87 9.80
CA LEU A 332 -6.92 21.68 11.01
C LEU A 332 -5.86 22.79 10.90
N ILE A 333 -4.64 22.45 10.47
CA ILE A 333 -3.53 23.38 10.26
C ILE A 333 -3.94 24.47 9.26
N GLU A 334 -4.43 24.06 8.07
CA GLU A 334 -4.81 24.97 6.98
C GLU A 334 -6.00 25.88 7.33
N ARG A 335 -6.99 25.38 8.09
CA ARG A 335 -8.12 26.22 8.59
C ARG A 335 -7.71 27.29 9.59
N ASN A 336 -6.52 27.18 10.19
CA ASN A 336 -5.97 28.16 11.10
C ASN A 336 -4.94 29.08 10.42
N ASP A 337 -5.00 29.19 9.09
CA ASP A 337 -4.21 30.09 8.24
C ASP A 337 -2.71 29.71 8.12
N PHE A 338 -2.28 28.54 8.63
CA PHE A 338 -0.96 27.99 8.34
C PHE A 338 -0.97 27.32 6.96
N VAL A 339 0.20 27.16 6.32
CA VAL A 339 0.28 26.59 4.98
C VAL A 339 1.12 25.33 4.99
N VAL A 340 0.48 24.20 4.74
CA VAL A 340 1.16 22.91 4.60
C VAL A 340 1.63 22.73 3.15
N TYR A 341 2.93 22.53 2.97
CA TYR A 341 3.51 22.18 1.66
C TYR A 341 3.25 20.73 1.31
N ARG A 342 3.64 19.81 2.22
CA ARG A 342 3.46 18.38 2.08
C ARG A 342 3.33 17.73 3.46
N SER A 343 2.68 16.60 3.54
CA SER A 343 2.57 15.80 4.76
C SER A 343 2.76 14.31 4.45
N GLY A 344 3.02 13.53 5.47
CA GLY A 344 3.17 12.09 5.36
C GLY A 344 3.08 11.39 6.70
N VAL A 345 3.02 10.07 6.66
CA VAL A 345 2.96 9.21 7.84
C VAL A 345 3.98 8.08 7.75
N THR A 346 4.53 7.69 8.88
CA THR A 346 5.41 6.52 8.99
C THR A 346 5.23 5.86 10.35
N VAL A 347 5.78 4.67 10.49
CA VAL A 347 5.97 3.97 11.77
C VAL A 347 7.46 3.78 11.95
N ASP A 348 7.97 4.17 13.12
CA ASP A 348 9.35 4.01 13.52
C ASP A 348 9.46 2.81 14.45
N ALA A 349 10.10 1.75 13.99
CA ALA A 349 10.32 0.52 14.73
C ALA A 349 11.70 0.47 15.44
N ASP A 350 12.50 1.55 15.35
CA ASP A 350 13.82 1.63 15.97
C ASP A 350 13.76 1.94 17.48
N THR A 351 12.58 1.91 18.08
CA THR A 351 12.33 2.18 19.50
C THR A 351 11.82 0.92 20.19
N ASP A 352 11.97 0.85 21.53
CA ASP A 352 11.45 -0.27 22.33
C ASP A 352 9.94 -0.51 22.16
N THR A 353 9.23 0.51 21.67
CA THR A 353 7.81 0.45 21.27
C THR A 353 7.67 1.17 19.97
N ASP A 354 7.01 0.52 18.99
CA ASP A 354 6.73 1.13 17.70
C ASP A 354 6.04 2.49 17.87
N GLU A 355 6.57 3.52 17.21
CA GLU A 355 5.99 4.87 17.21
C GLU A 355 5.36 5.20 15.87
N ALA A 356 4.11 5.61 15.90
CA ALA A 356 3.43 6.20 14.74
C ALA A 356 3.75 7.69 14.67
N ILE A 357 4.11 8.16 13.47
CA ILE A 357 4.57 9.53 13.25
C ILE A 357 3.78 10.16 12.08
N MET A 358 3.19 11.31 12.33
CA MET A 358 2.65 12.19 11.29
C MET A 358 3.60 13.38 11.11
N VAL A 359 4.01 13.64 9.87
CA VAL A 359 4.96 14.71 9.51
C VAL A 359 4.25 15.75 8.66
N PHE A 360 4.44 17.03 8.97
CA PHE A 360 3.91 18.15 8.20
C PHE A 360 5.04 19.13 7.87
N GLU A 361 5.34 19.31 6.60
CA GLU A 361 6.23 20.36 6.09
C GLU A 361 5.40 21.62 5.84
N LEU A 362 5.84 22.74 6.40
CA LEU A 362 5.11 23.99 6.43
C LEU A 362 5.84 25.10 5.66
N LEU A 363 5.13 25.80 4.81
CA LEU A 363 5.58 27.04 4.19
C LEU A 363 5.33 28.24 5.12
N VAL A 364 4.25 28.18 5.91
CA VAL A 364 3.91 29.19 6.91
C VAL A 364 3.62 28.48 8.22
N TRP A 365 4.50 28.63 9.21
CA TRP A 365 4.42 27.95 10.52
C TRP A 365 4.27 28.90 11.69
N GLN A 366 4.48 30.23 11.45
CA GLN A 366 4.25 31.30 12.38
C GLN A 366 3.39 32.38 11.76
N LEU A 367 2.50 32.96 12.54
CA LEU A 367 1.53 33.96 12.12
C LEU A 367 1.60 35.18 13.01
N PRO A 368 1.28 36.39 12.51
CA PRO A 368 1.11 37.58 13.33
C PRO A 368 0.05 37.37 14.42
N ALA A 369 0.16 38.07 15.53
CA ALA A 369 -0.80 37.97 16.64
C ALA A 369 -2.22 38.41 16.30
N ILE A 370 -2.39 39.19 15.23
CA ILE A 370 -3.66 39.69 14.77
C ILE A 370 -4.00 39.16 13.36
N LYS A 371 -5.29 39.12 13.05
CA LYS A 371 -5.78 38.88 11.70
C LYS A 371 -6.97 39.78 11.36
N LYS A 372 -7.13 40.11 10.10
CA LYS A 372 -8.31 40.79 9.60
C LYS A 372 -9.53 39.84 9.66
N HIS A 373 -10.62 40.38 10.20
CA HIS A 373 -11.93 39.72 10.12
C HIS A 373 -12.86 40.59 9.27
N ILE A 374 -13.15 40.08 8.07
CA ILE A 374 -13.99 40.81 7.10
C ILE A 374 -15.45 40.61 7.49
N GLY A 375 -16.10 41.74 7.72
CA GLY A 375 -17.50 41.83 8.06
C GLY A 375 -18.43 42.04 6.85
N PRO A 376 -19.68 42.41 7.09
CA PRO A 376 -20.66 42.64 6.05
C PRO A 376 -20.38 43.92 5.24
N PRO A 377 -20.96 44.06 4.03
CA PRO A 377 -20.99 45.34 3.31
C PRO A 377 -21.60 46.45 4.18
N VAL A 378 -21.04 47.66 4.10
CA VAL A 378 -21.57 48.84 4.87
C VAL A 378 -23.03 49.12 4.53
N THR A 379 -23.48 48.83 3.33
CA THR A 379 -24.85 49.02 2.86
C THR A 379 -25.85 48.02 3.49
N ALA A 380 -25.37 46.91 4.06
CA ALA A 380 -26.21 45.91 4.72
C ALA A 380 -26.47 46.29 6.18
N ARG A 381 -27.28 47.32 6.45
CA ARG A 381 -27.49 48.00 7.74
C ARG A 381 -27.69 47.03 8.92
N ARG A 382 -28.62 46.10 8.82
CA ARG A 382 -28.92 45.10 9.88
C ARG A 382 -27.73 44.21 10.23
N HIS A 383 -26.97 43.77 9.22
CA HIS A 383 -25.76 42.93 9.41
C HIS A 383 -24.60 43.76 9.97
N ALA A 384 -24.46 45.01 9.52
CA ALA A 384 -23.47 45.96 10.02
C ALA A 384 -23.65 46.26 11.51
N GLU A 385 -24.88 46.49 11.95
CA GLU A 385 -25.22 46.70 13.36
C GLU A 385 -24.88 45.47 14.21
N LYS A 386 -25.26 44.25 13.76
CA LYS A 386 -24.90 42.99 14.45
C LYS A 386 -23.38 42.79 14.53
N PHE A 387 -22.66 43.13 13.45
CA PHE A 387 -21.20 43.01 13.41
C PHE A 387 -20.55 43.97 14.41
N LYS A 388 -20.95 45.23 14.44
CA LYS A 388 -20.45 46.22 15.38
C LYS A 388 -20.75 45.90 16.84
N ASN A 389 -21.89 45.25 17.11
CA ASN A 389 -22.27 44.82 18.46
C ASN A 389 -21.44 43.61 18.93
N LYS A 390 -20.93 42.80 18.00
CA LYS A 390 -20.12 41.62 18.29
C LYS A 390 -18.63 41.92 18.45
N HIS A 391 -18.14 42.99 17.84
CA HIS A 391 -16.73 43.33 17.80
C HIS A 391 -16.47 44.72 18.39
N SER A 392 -15.30 44.91 18.95
CA SER A 392 -14.88 46.20 19.51
C SER A 392 -14.19 47.04 18.44
N PRO A 393 -14.36 48.41 18.48
CA PRO A 393 -13.63 49.33 17.57
C PRO A 393 -12.09 49.22 17.82
N PRO A 394 -11.27 49.67 16.85
CA PRO A 394 -11.66 50.42 15.65
C PRO A 394 -12.22 49.54 14.53
N PHE A 395 -13.20 50.09 13.79
CA PHE A 395 -13.73 49.50 12.57
C PHE A 395 -13.11 50.17 11.35
N LEU A 396 -12.49 49.40 10.49
CA LEU A 396 -12.00 49.83 9.18
C LEU A 396 -13.07 49.60 8.12
N ILE A 397 -12.95 50.26 7.00
CA ILE A 397 -13.75 50.01 5.80
C ILE A 397 -12.78 49.73 4.66
N GLU A 398 -12.83 48.47 4.15
CA GLU A 398 -12.05 48.03 3.00
C GLU A 398 -13.02 47.44 1.96
N ASP A 399 -12.87 47.79 0.71
CA ASP A 399 -13.71 47.31 -0.40
C ASP A 399 -15.23 47.36 -0.10
N GLY A 400 -15.67 48.42 0.57
CA GLY A 400 -17.07 48.62 0.93
C GLY A 400 -17.60 47.72 2.06
N ARG A 401 -16.73 47.02 2.79
CA ARG A 401 -17.06 46.15 3.91
C ARG A 401 -16.42 46.64 5.21
N TYR A 402 -17.09 46.34 6.32
CA TYR A 402 -16.45 46.50 7.63
C TYR A 402 -15.35 45.49 7.83
N VAL A 403 -14.25 45.92 8.44
CA VAL A 403 -13.13 45.08 8.81
C VAL A 403 -12.72 45.40 10.24
N VAL A 404 -12.45 44.38 11.03
CA VAL A 404 -11.83 44.51 12.35
C VAL A 404 -10.59 43.64 12.46
N GLU A 405 -9.65 44.08 13.27
CA GLU A 405 -8.51 43.24 13.64
C GLU A 405 -8.87 42.43 14.88
N VAL A 406 -8.69 41.10 14.77
CA VAL A 406 -8.94 40.17 15.89
C VAL A 406 -7.65 39.46 16.28
N LYS A 407 -7.48 39.19 17.55
CA LYS A 407 -6.34 38.35 18.02
C LYS A 407 -6.53 36.92 17.50
N ARG A 408 -5.44 36.35 17.01
CA ARG A 408 -5.40 34.92 16.68
C ARG A 408 -5.38 34.11 17.97
N ARG A 409 -6.05 32.98 17.98
CA ARG A 409 -5.98 32.04 19.09
C ARG A 409 -4.63 31.33 19.12
N TYR A 410 -4.07 31.03 17.93
CA TYR A 410 -2.79 30.37 17.76
C TYR A 410 -1.94 31.16 16.77
N THR A 411 -0.69 31.40 17.14
CA THR A 411 0.32 32.10 16.31
C THR A 411 1.41 31.17 15.82
N ASP A 412 1.49 29.95 16.37
CA ASP A 412 2.40 28.89 15.95
C ASP A 412 1.65 27.54 15.84
N VAL A 413 2.13 26.66 14.97
CA VAL A 413 1.48 25.40 14.66
C VAL A 413 1.60 24.37 15.77
N VAL A 414 2.68 24.40 16.56
CA VAL A 414 2.89 23.46 17.69
C VAL A 414 1.84 23.71 18.75
N SER A 415 1.62 24.98 19.12
CA SER A 415 0.56 25.36 20.07
C SER A 415 -0.83 24.96 19.56
N LEU A 416 -1.12 25.15 18.26
CA LEU A 416 -2.37 24.69 17.67
C LEU A 416 -2.56 23.19 17.83
N LEU A 417 -1.57 22.40 17.43
CA LEU A 417 -1.66 20.93 17.47
C LEU A 417 -1.72 20.40 18.91
N LYS A 418 -0.96 20.94 19.84
CA LYS A 418 -1.04 20.55 21.26
C LYS A 418 -2.43 20.75 21.87
N ASN A 419 -3.17 21.74 21.42
CA ASN A 419 -4.48 22.08 21.98
C ASN A 419 -5.67 21.48 21.23
N GLU A 420 -5.56 21.32 19.91
CA GLU A 420 -6.73 21.02 19.05
C GLU A 420 -6.64 19.64 18.34
N LEU A 421 -5.52 18.93 18.43
CA LEU A 421 -5.33 17.66 17.72
C LEU A 421 -6.47 16.64 18.00
N LYS A 422 -6.88 16.53 19.27
CA LYS A 422 -7.95 15.61 19.70
C LYS A 422 -9.33 15.93 19.09
N SER A 423 -9.51 17.12 18.53
CA SER A 423 -10.75 17.50 17.83
C SER A 423 -10.81 16.97 16.38
N CYS A 424 -9.74 16.40 15.88
CA CYS A 424 -9.64 15.86 14.53
C CYS A 424 -10.31 14.49 14.39
N SER A 425 -10.71 14.16 13.17
CA SER A 425 -11.18 12.80 12.83
C SER A 425 -10.00 11.87 12.62
N LEU A 426 -9.56 11.18 13.69
CA LEU A 426 -8.31 10.41 13.71
C LEU A 426 -8.49 8.91 13.38
N GLY A 427 -9.73 8.41 13.42
CA GLY A 427 -10.01 6.97 13.36
C GLY A 427 -9.96 6.33 14.76
N LYS A 428 -10.61 5.17 14.91
CA LYS A 428 -10.86 4.53 16.22
C LYS A 428 -9.58 4.26 17.02
N HIS A 429 -8.61 3.59 16.39
CA HIS A 429 -7.40 3.14 17.09
C HIS A 429 -6.38 4.27 17.27
N VAL A 430 -6.21 5.12 16.26
CA VAL A 430 -5.34 6.31 16.35
C VAL A 430 -5.89 7.32 17.36
N SER A 431 -7.22 7.51 17.43
CA SER A 431 -7.84 8.38 18.44
C SER A 431 -7.52 7.91 19.86
N LYS A 432 -7.69 6.59 20.10
CA LYS A 432 -7.37 5.99 21.41
C LYS A 432 -5.91 6.16 21.78
N ALA A 433 -4.97 5.89 20.87
CA ALA A 433 -3.56 6.06 21.12
C ALA A 433 -3.18 7.51 21.44
N ILE A 434 -3.77 8.48 20.73
CA ILE A 434 -3.56 9.92 21.00
C ILE A 434 -4.20 10.35 22.34
N GLU A 435 -5.30 9.74 22.75
CA GLU A 435 -5.88 9.97 24.10
C GLU A 435 -4.96 9.49 25.22
N GLU A 436 -4.25 8.37 25.02
CA GLU A 436 -3.28 7.80 25.95
C GLU A 436 -2.01 8.65 26.07
N GLY A 437 -1.59 9.32 24.99
CA GLY A 437 -0.47 10.25 24.98
C GLY A 437 0.06 10.53 23.58
N TYR A 438 0.55 11.73 23.38
CA TYR A 438 1.21 12.14 22.14
C TYR A 438 2.16 13.29 22.39
N GLU A 439 3.14 13.42 21.52
CA GLU A 439 4.09 14.54 21.49
C GLU A 439 3.93 15.34 20.21
N VAL A 440 4.01 16.66 20.31
CA VAL A 440 4.10 17.59 19.17
C VAL A 440 5.35 18.43 19.33
N SER A 441 6.25 18.33 18.37
CA SER A 441 7.53 19.03 18.39
C SER A 441 8.02 19.36 16.98
N TRP A 442 9.01 20.24 16.90
CA TRP A 442 9.75 20.42 15.65
C TRP A 442 10.66 19.21 15.44
N ILE A 443 10.79 18.75 14.21
CA ILE A 443 11.62 17.56 13.91
C ILE A 443 13.08 17.74 14.36
N VAL A 444 13.58 18.96 14.34
CA VAL A 444 14.95 19.30 14.77
C VAL A 444 15.18 19.21 16.29
N GLU A 445 14.11 19.09 17.06
CA GLU A 445 14.11 18.97 18.52
C GLU A 445 13.88 17.53 18.99
N THR A 446 13.67 16.60 18.06
CA THR A 446 13.34 15.20 18.38
C THR A 446 14.47 14.25 18.00
N ARG A 447 14.42 13.02 18.54
CA ARG A 447 15.29 11.93 18.11
C ARG A 447 15.12 11.68 16.60
N PHE A 448 16.22 11.65 15.87
CA PHE A 448 16.28 11.32 14.46
C PHE A 448 16.77 9.86 14.30
N SER A 449 15.84 8.93 14.08
CA SER A 449 16.10 7.50 13.95
C SER A 449 16.44 7.11 12.51
N THR A 450 16.89 5.87 12.30
CA THR A 450 17.08 5.27 10.98
C THR A 450 15.77 5.27 10.20
N GLY A 451 14.65 4.89 10.84
CA GLY A 451 13.31 4.87 10.24
C GLY A 451 12.87 6.24 9.74
N ILE A 452 13.15 7.30 10.52
CA ILE A 452 12.89 8.69 10.10
C ILE A 452 13.80 9.07 8.92
N GLY A 453 15.07 8.67 8.95
CA GLY A 453 16.00 8.92 7.85
C GLY A 453 15.54 8.27 6.53
N LEU A 454 15.01 7.06 6.58
CA LEU A 454 14.41 6.37 5.45
C LEU A 454 13.16 7.09 4.95
N PHE A 455 12.26 7.47 5.86
CA PHE A 455 11.07 8.23 5.51
C PHE A 455 11.43 9.53 4.77
N PHE A 456 12.38 10.32 5.27
CA PHE A 456 12.76 11.58 4.63
C PHE A 456 13.52 11.39 3.34
N ARG A 457 14.26 10.28 3.16
CA ARG A 457 14.84 9.94 1.87
C ARG A 457 13.77 9.83 0.79
N ASP A 458 12.74 9.02 1.04
CA ASP A 458 11.60 8.85 0.12
C ASP A 458 10.81 10.15 -0.04
N TYR A 459 10.61 10.87 1.07
CA TYR A 459 9.88 12.14 1.10
C TYR A 459 10.52 13.19 0.18
N PHE A 460 11.85 13.25 0.12
CA PHE A 460 12.59 14.16 -0.76
C PHE A 460 12.85 13.59 -2.16
N GLY A 461 12.51 12.34 -2.42
CA GLY A 461 12.65 11.71 -3.74
C GLY A 461 14.08 11.25 -4.04
N TYR A 462 14.87 10.90 -3.03
CA TYR A 462 16.20 10.32 -3.19
C TYR A 462 16.19 8.78 -3.28
N SER A 463 15.07 8.18 -3.62
CA SER A 463 14.89 6.73 -3.78
C SER A 463 15.63 6.16 -4.99
#